data_b2e7a3359d332978d3e664dff45bf13d
#
_entry.id   b2e7a3359d332978d3e664dff45bf13d
#
_cell.length_a   1.000
_cell.length_b   1.000
_cell.length_c   1.000
_cell.angle_alpha   90.00
_cell.angle_beta   90.00
_cell.angle_gamma   90.00
#
_symmetry.space_group_name_H-M   'P 1'
#
loop_
_entity.id
_entity.type
_entity.pdbx_description
1 polymer ?
#
loop_
_entity_poly.entity_id
_entity_poly.type
_entity_poly.pdbx_seq_one_letter_code
_entity_poly.pdbx_strand_id
1 'polypeptide(L)'
;MTEKGKHQLDAFIALLESNDREGAVAFALGLLERGDMTIPELYEEILAPSLNRIKVPRETEDELIWREHLQSAIVQAVMGACWPFLLLQRQKYGMPGRNTRVLLVAPEEEYHEIGIRMGMDFFVLLGYQVDYIGCNTPRDTMLNAVKTLKPDLVCISVTNYLNLAQLPAIIAAVKANKPAPRVFIAGSALARTGKNALDFGADGALTSFESIREIREVKQ
;
A
#
# COMPACT_ATOMS: atom_id res chain seq x y z
N MET A 1 -15.75 11.27 2.92
CA MET A 1 -16.38 10.17 3.70
C MET A 1 -17.81 10.55 4.04
N THR A 2 -18.77 9.70 3.74
CA THR A 2 -20.20 9.87 4.07
C THR A 2 -20.47 9.61 5.55
N GLU A 3 -21.65 10.02 6.09
CA GLU A 3 -22.05 9.65 7.47
C GLU A 3 -22.08 8.12 7.67
N LYS A 4 -22.57 7.37 6.65
CA LYS A 4 -22.55 5.89 6.66
C LYS A 4 -21.11 5.37 6.79
N GLY A 5 -20.16 5.90 6.01
CA GLY A 5 -18.75 5.51 6.08
C GLY A 5 -18.11 5.80 7.44
N LYS A 6 -18.48 6.94 8.08
CA LYS A 6 -17.99 7.27 9.42
C LYS A 6 -18.49 6.27 10.47
N HIS A 7 -19.77 5.91 10.42
CA HIS A 7 -20.35 4.92 11.34
C HIS A 7 -19.69 3.53 11.17
N GLN A 8 -19.42 3.11 9.92
CA GLN A 8 -18.73 1.86 9.63
C GLN A 8 -17.28 1.87 10.12
N LEU A 9 -16.58 2.99 9.97
CA LEU A 9 -15.23 3.16 10.51
C LEU A 9 -15.21 3.06 12.04
N ASP A 10 -16.14 3.74 12.72
CA ASP A 10 -16.21 3.71 14.19
C ASP A 10 -16.55 2.29 14.70
N ALA A 11 -17.45 1.56 14.00
CA ALA A 11 -17.75 0.16 14.31
C ALA A 11 -16.52 -0.76 14.11
N PHE A 12 -15.75 -0.57 13.03
CA PHE A 12 -14.53 -1.33 12.79
C PHE A 12 -13.44 -1.06 13.83
N ILE A 13 -13.27 0.21 14.24
CA ILE A 13 -12.34 0.59 15.29
C ILE A 13 -12.69 -0.09 16.62
N ALA A 14 -13.97 -0.16 16.98
CA ALA A 14 -14.40 -0.85 18.20
C ALA A 14 -14.01 -2.35 18.19
N LEU A 15 -14.06 -3.01 17.03
CA LEU A 15 -13.58 -4.39 16.88
C LEU A 15 -12.07 -4.51 17.03
N LEU A 16 -11.30 -3.53 16.52
CA LEU A 16 -9.85 -3.48 16.73
C LEU A 16 -9.49 -3.26 18.20
N GLU A 17 -10.17 -2.33 18.88
CA GLU A 17 -9.94 -2.00 20.28
C GLU A 17 -10.27 -3.16 21.22
N SER A 18 -11.28 -3.96 20.88
CA SER A 18 -11.64 -5.19 21.61
C SER A 18 -10.79 -6.40 21.21
N ASN A 19 -9.88 -6.27 20.24
CA ASN A 19 -9.09 -7.34 19.64
C ASN A 19 -9.94 -8.48 19.04
N ASP A 20 -11.14 -8.16 18.58
CA ASP A 20 -12.06 -9.11 17.95
C ASP A 20 -11.68 -9.32 16.48
N ARG A 21 -10.73 -10.24 16.25
CA ARG A 21 -10.26 -10.59 14.92
C ARG A 21 -11.33 -11.20 14.03
N GLU A 22 -12.13 -12.12 14.59
CA GLU A 22 -13.18 -12.80 13.84
C GLU A 22 -14.30 -11.84 13.46
N GLY A 23 -14.72 -11.00 14.40
CA GLY A 23 -15.69 -9.95 14.16
C GLY A 23 -15.21 -8.92 13.13
N ALA A 24 -13.94 -8.51 13.18
CA ALA A 24 -13.36 -7.57 12.20
C ALA A 24 -13.35 -8.16 10.78
N VAL A 25 -12.98 -9.43 10.62
CA VAL A 25 -13.02 -10.14 9.33
C VAL A 25 -14.47 -10.27 8.85
N ALA A 26 -15.38 -10.76 9.68
CA ALA A 26 -16.79 -10.93 9.32
C ALA A 26 -17.45 -9.59 8.94
N PHE A 27 -17.13 -8.52 9.66
CA PHE A 27 -17.62 -7.18 9.37
C PHE A 27 -17.19 -6.70 7.98
N ALA A 28 -15.90 -6.78 7.67
CA ALA A 28 -15.36 -6.34 6.38
C ALA A 28 -15.90 -7.16 5.21
N LEU A 29 -15.94 -8.50 5.35
CA LEU A 29 -16.50 -9.37 4.32
C LEU A 29 -18.00 -9.09 4.11
N GLY A 30 -18.77 -8.87 5.17
CA GLY A 30 -20.17 -8.51 5.07
C GLY A 30 -20.43 -7.21 4.30
N LEU A 31 -19.53 -6.20 4.40
CA LEU A 31 -19.62 -4.98 3.59
C LEU A 31 -19.42 -5.27 2.10
N LEU A 32 -18.46 -6.14 1.77
CA LEU A 32 -18.17 -6.52 0.39
C LEU A 32 -19.27 -7.42 -0.21
N GLU A 33 -19.77 -8.39 0.54
CA GLU A 33 -20.83 -9.32 0.14
C GLU A 33 -22.14 -8.61 -0.20
N ARG A 34 -22.52 -7.63 0.61
CA ARG A 34 -23.73 -6.82 0.36
C ARG A 34 -23.53 -5.78 -0.74
N GLY A 35 -22.30 -5.60 -1.24
CA GLY A 35 -21.98 -4.52 -2.18
C GLY A 35 -22.06 -3.13 -1.56
N ASP A 36 -22.00 -3.02 -0.24
CA ASP A 36 -21.97 -1.75 0.49
C ASP A 36 -20.68 -0.97 0.23
N MET A 37 -19.57 -1.67 -0.03
CA MET A 37 -18.27 -1.13 -0.38
C MET A 37 -17.57 -1.99 -1.43
N THR A 38 -16.69 -1.37 -2.19
CA THR A 38 -15.66 -2.02 -3.02
C THR A 38 -14.37 -2.20 -2.22
N ILE A 39 -13.40 -2.97 -2.76
CA ILE A 39 -12.07 -3.11 -2.14
C ILE A 39 -11.38 -1.74 -1.94
N PRO A 40 -11.31 -0.84 -2.95
CA PRO A 40 -10.72 0.47 -2.74
C PRO A 40 -11.42 1.27 -1.62
N GLU A 41 -12.75 1.30 -1.60
CA GLU A 41 -13.52 2.01 -0.56
C GLU A 41 -13.26 1.42 0.83
N LEU A 42 -13.28 0.08 0.98
CA LEU A 42 -12.96 -0.57 2.25
C LEU A 42 -11.55 -0.21 2.74
N TYR A 43 -10.57 -0.23 1.83
CA TYR A 43 -9.18 0.06 2.21
C TYR A 43 -8.95 1.54 2.53
N GLU A 44 -9.49 2.45 1.71
CA GLU A 44 -9.26 3.88 1.86
C GLU A 44 -10.16 4.55 2.91
N GLU A 45 -11.40 4.05 3.14
CA GLU A 45 -12.34 4.67 4.07
C GLU A 45 -12.37 3.98 5.45
N ILE A 46 -11.99 2.70 5.54
CA ILE A 46 -12.06 1.93 6.78
C ILE A 46 -10.67 1.50 7.26
N LEU A 47 -9.93 0.68 6.49
CA LEU A 47 -8.71 0.06 7.00
C LEU A 47 -7.58 1.06 7.21
N ALA A 48 -7.25 1.89 6.22
CA ALA A 48 -6.18 2.87 6.36
C ALA A 48 -6.50 3.95 7.42
N PRO A 49 -7.73 4.53 7.50
CA PRO A 49 -8.08 5.43 8.57
C PRO A 49 -8.07 4.79 9.95
N SER A 50 -8.45 3.51 10.11
CA SER A 50 -8.40 2.83 11.40
C SER A 50 -6.96 2.72 11.92
N LEU A 51 -6.00 2.34 11.07
CA LEU A 51 -4.58 2.30 11.41
C LEU A 51 -4.04 3.67 11.83
N ASN A 52 -4.45 4.74 11.16
CA ASN A 52 -4.04 6.10 11.50
C ASN A 52 -4.61 6.61 12.84
N ARG A 53 -5.65 5.96 13.38
CA ARG A 53 -6.22 6.26 14.70
C ARG A 53 -5.56 5.51 15.85
N ILE A 54 -4.80 4.47 15.55
CA ILE A 54 -3.99 3.77 16.56
C ILE A 54 -2.89 4.74 17.02
N LYS A 55 -3.00 5.20 18.25
CA LYS A 55 -2.03 6.12 18.86
C LYS A 55 -1.41 5.45 20.07
N VAL A 56 -0.11 5.28 20.01
CA VAL A 56 0.70 4.91 21.18
C VAL A 56 1.43 6.17 21.65
N PRO A 57 1.16 6.68 22.87
CA PRO A 57 1.88 7.82 23.41
C PRO A 57 3.38 7.50 23.50
N ARG A 58 4.24 8.47 23.17
CA ARG A 58 5.71 8.28 23.21
C ARG A 58 6.22 7.89 24.57
N GLU A 59 5.58 8.39 25.63
CA GLU A 59 5.95 8.14 27.02
C GLU A 59 5.73 6.68 27.44
N THR A 60 4.86 5.96 26.74
CA THR A 60 4.48 4.57 27.02
C THR A 60 4.67 3.68 25.78
N GLU A 61 5.46 4.11 24.79
CA GLU A 61 5.65 3.40 23.53
C GLU A 61 6.17 1.97 23.76
N ASP A 62 7.20 1.82 24.59
CA ASP A 62 7.78 0.52 24.92
C ASP A 62 6.78 -0.45 25.59
N GLU A 63 5.79 0.09 26.31
CA GLU A 63 4.78 -0.70 26.99
C GLU A 63 3.57 -1.04 26.13
N LEU A 64 3.25 -0.19 25.15
CA LEU A 64 1.97 -0.25 24.42
C LEU A 64 2.11 -0.56 22.93
N ILE A 65 3.33 -0.56 22.37
CA ILE A 65 3.56 -0.84 20.94
C ILE A 65 2.97 -2.20 20.50
N TRP A 66 2.90 -3.18 21.40
CA TRP A 66 2.28 -4.46 21.13
C TRP A 66 0.80 -4.36 20.77
N ARG A 67 0.09 -3.32 21.23
CA ARG A 67 -1.33 -3.09 20.87
C ARG A 67 -1.44 -2.70 19.42
N GLU A 68 -0.55 -1.83 18.94
CA GLU A 68 -0.49 -1.44 17.54
C GLU A 68 -0.17 -2.67 16.67
N HIS A 69 0.78 -3.50 17.07
CA HIS A 69 1.10 -4.74 16.37
C HIS A 69 -0.09 -5.69 16.31
N LEU A 70 -0.83 -5.84 17.41
CA LEU A 70 -2.01 -6.70 17.46
C LEU A 70 -3.12 -6.21 16.52
N GLN A 71 -3.42 -4.92 16.55
CA GLN A 71 -4.43 -4.30 15.69
C GLN A 71 -4.00 -4.33 14.20
N SER A 72 -2.73 -4.08 13.93
CA SER A 72 -2.15 -4.22 12.59
C SER A 72 -2.26 -5.64 12.05
N ALA A 73 -2.03 -6.66 12.89
CA ALA A 73 -2.21 -8.06 12.52
C ALA A 73 -3.68 -8.42 12.22
N ILE A 74 -4.65 -7.80 12.89
CA ILE A 74 -6.07 -7.95 12.58
C ILE A 74 -6.38 -7.36 11.19
N VAL A 75 -5.89 -6.15 10.91
CA VAL A 75 -6.08 -5.52 9.58
C VAL A 75 -5.46 -6.38 8.47
N GLN A 76 -4.28 -6.95 8.69
CA GLN A 76 -3.65 -7.87 7.72
C GLN A 76 -4.49 -9.13 7.49
N ALA A 77 -5.13 -9.67 8.54
CA ALA A 77 -6.03 -10.81 8.41
C ALA A 77 -7.28 -10.46 7.58
N VAL A 78 -7.85 -9.27 7.80
CA VAL A 78 -8.96 -8.75 7.00
C VAL A 78 -8.55 -8.63 5.52
N MET A 79 -7.41 -8.04 5.22
CA MET A 79 -6.91 -7.93 3.84
C MET A 79 -6.75 -9.31 3.18
N GLY A 80 -6.16 -10.28 3.90
CA GLY A 80 -6.04 -11.65 3.41
C GLY A 80 -7.38 -12.30 3.09
N ALA A 81 -8.39 -12.08 3.95
CA ALA A 81 -9.74 -12.60 3.75
C ALA A 81 -10.47 -11.94 2.57
N CYS A 82 -10.12 -10.70 2.23
CA CYS A 82 -10.71 -9.97 1.10
C CYS A 82 -10.24 -10.44 -0.29
N TRP A 83 -9.21 -11.29 -0.37
CA TRP A 83 -8.61 -11.73 -1.64
C TRP A 83 -9.60 -12.32 -2.66
N PRO A 84 -10.57 -13.18 -2.31
CA PRO A 84 -11.57 -13.66 -3.26
C PRO A 84 -12.41 -12.54 -3.86
N PHE A 85 -12.79 -11.54 -3.06
CA PHE A 85 -13.55 -10.36 -3.53
C PHE A 85 -12.71 -9.47 -4.44
N LEU A 86 -11.42 -9.33 -4.15
CA LEU A 86 -10.48 -8.63 -5.02
C LEU A 86 -10.45 -9.26 -6.42
N LEU A 87 -10.34 -10.59 -6.50
CA LEU A 87 -10.35 -11.30 -7.78
C LEU A 87 -11.68 -11.15 -8.54
N LEU A 88 -12.82 -11.15 -7.84
CA LEU A 88 -14.12 -10.89 -8.44
C LEU A 88 -14.21 -9.45 -8.98
N GLN A 89 -13.79 -8.47 -8.19
CA GLN A 89 -13.81 -7.06 -8.60
C GLN A 89 -12.79 -6.76 -9.71
N ARG A 90 -11.67 -7.49 -9.77
CA ARG A 90 -10.71 -7.38 -10.88
C ARG A 90 -11.36 -7.59 -12.25
N GLN A 91 -12.39 -8.43 -12.35
CA GLN A 91 -13.11 -8.63 -13.62
C GLN A 91 -13.79 -7.33 -14.09
N LYS A 92 -14.16 -6.45 -13.16
CA LYS A 92 -14.81 -5.16 -13.43
C LYS A 92 -13.79 -4.02 -13.66
N TYR A 93 -12.72 -3.99 -12.90
CA TYR A 93 -11.73 -2.89 -12.91
C TYR A 93 -10.52 -3.18 -13.79
N GLY A 94 -10.15 -4.46 -13.95
CA GLY A 94 -8.97 -4.86 -14.68
C GLY A 94 -9.07 -4.54 -16.17
N MET A 95 -7.97 -4.04 -16.72
CA MET A 95 -7.86 -3.83 -18.17
C MET A 95 -7.43 -5.14 -18.84
N PRO A 96 -8.26 -5.73 -19.73
CA PRO A 96 -7.87 -6.92 -20.48
C PRO A 96 -6.59 -6.68 -21.30
N GLY A 97 -5.65 -7.64 -21.23
CA GLY A 97 -4.41 -7.55 -22.01
C GLY A 97 -3.33 -6.64 -21.43
N ARG A 98 -3.50 -6.13 -20.21
CA ARG A 98 -2.44 -5.37 -19.53
C ARG A 98 -1.27 -6.29 -19.16
N ASN A 99 -0.12 -6.08 -19.79
CA ASN A 99 1.11 -6.83 -19.55
C ASN A 99 2.15 -6.03 -18.71
N THR A 100 1.77 -4.86 -18.23
CA THR A 100 2.65 -3.98 -17.44
C THR A 100 3.04 -4.64 -16.11
N ARG A 101 4.33 -4.83 -15.91
CA ARG A 101 4.89 -5.44 -14.72
C ARG A 101 5.29 -4.38 -13.71
N VAL A 102 4.87 -4.55 -12.48
CA VAL A 102 5.12 -3.62 -11.36
C VAL A 102 5.90 -4.33 -10.27
N LEU A 103 7.01 -3.75 -9.85
CA LEU A 103 7.76 -4.16 -8.67
C LEU A 103 7.43 -3.22 -7.52
N LEU A 104 6.94 -3.77 -6.40
CA LEU A 104 6.72 -3.03 -5.17
C LEU A 104 7.77 -3.42 -4.13
N VAL A 105 8.31 -2.42 -3.43
CA VAL A 105 9.36 -2.61 -2.44
C VAL A 105 9.33 -1.49 -1.39
N ALA A 106 9.70 -1.83 -0.15
CA ALA A 106 10.05 -0.83 0.85
C ALA A 106 11.55 -0.97 1.20
N PRO A 107 12.29 0.15 1.26
CA PRO A 107 13.75 0.12 1.42
C PRO A 107 14.17 -0.41 2.80
N GLU A 108 15.46 -0.58 2.98
CA GLU A 108 16.07 -0.98 4.25
C GLU A 108 15.59 -0.07 5.40
N GLU A 109 15.36 -0.64 6.57
CA GLU A 109 14.79 0.02 7.77
C GLU A 109 13.37 0.60 7.59
N GLU A 110 12.65 0.20 6.54
CA GLU A 110 11.22 0.50 6.37
C GLU A 110 10.39 -0.73 6.67
N TYR A 111 9.69 -0.71 7.80
CA TYR A 111 8.90 -1.85 8.30
C TYR A 111 7.38 -1.67 8.10
N HIS A 112 6.93 -0.51 7.60
CA HIS A 112 5.51 -0.24 7.38
C HIS A 112 5.00 -0.98 6.14
N GLU A 113 4.49 -2.19 6.35
CA GLU A 113 4.13 -3.12 5.28
C GLU A 113 2.68 -2.95 4.79
N ILE A 114 1.73 -2.60 5.66
CA ILE A 114 0.29 -2.66 5.34
C ILE A 114 -0.05 -1.73 4.16
N GLY A 115 0.45 -0.51 4.16
CA GLY A 115 0.16 0.46 3.10
C GLY A 115 0.63 0.00 1.71
N ILE A 116 1.84 -0.59 1.62
CA ILE A 116 2.35 -1.09 0.34
C ILE A 116 1.58 -2.33 -0.13
N ARG A 117 1.11 -3.18 0.79
CA ARG A 117 0.25 -4.33 0.45
C ARG A 117 -1.13 -3.89 -0.02
N MET A 118 -1.72 -2.83 0.55
CA MET A 118 -2.93 -2.22 0.00
C MET A 118 -2.69 -1.73 -1.43
N GLY A 119 -1.56 -1.04 -1.67
CA GLY A 119 -1.15 -0.63 -3.02
C GLY A 119 -0.96 -1.81 -3.98
N MET A 120 -0.38 -2.92 -3.50
CA MET A 120 -0.26 -4.16 -4.27
C MET A 120 -1.63 -4.65 -4.74
N ASP A 121 -2.60 -4.72 -3.83
CA ASP A 121 -3.95 -5.15 -4.13
C ASP A 121 -4.64 -4.22 -5.15
N PHE A 122 -4.41 -2.91 -5.07
CA PHE A 122 -4.90 -1.95 -6.07
C PHE A 122 -4.30 -2.18 -7.45
N PHE A 123 -3.00 -2.45 -7.55
CA PHE A 123 -2.37 -2.81 -8.81
C PHE A 123 -2.94 -4.12 -9.39
N VAL A 124 -3.11 -5.15 -8.54
CA VAL A 124 -3.73 -6.43 -8.93
C VAL A 124 -5.16 -6.21 -9.43
N LEU A 125 -5.95 -5.40 -8.72
CA LEU A 125 -7.33 -5.06 -9.08
C LEU A 125 -7.41 -4.40 -10.47
N LEU A 126 -6.44 -3.55 -10.81
CA LEU A 126 -6.35 -2.87 -12.10
C LEU A 126 -5.72 -3.73 -13.21
N GLY A 127 -5.36 -4.99 -12.93
CA GLY A 127 -4.89 -5.95 -13.92
C GLY A 127 -3.39 -5.95 -14.20
N TYR A 128 -2.58 -5.26 -13.40
CA TYR A 128 -1.12 -5.31 -13.50
C TYR A 128 -0.56 -6.68 -13.11
N GLN A 129 0.62 -7.01 -13.63
CA GLN A 129 1.45 -8.11 -13.13
C GLN A 129 2.29 -7.56 -11.96
N VAL A 130 2.10 -8.10 -10.76
CA VAL A 130 2.67 -7.49 -9.55
C VAL A 130 3.65 -8.43 -8.88
N ASP A 131 4.86 -7.93 -8.65
CA ASP A 131 5.87 -8.56 -7.81
C ASP A 131 6.08 -7.71 -6.55
N TYR A 132 5.88 -8.28 -5.38
CA TYR A 132 6.19 -7.64 -4.10
C TYR A 132 7.36 -8.35 -3.46
N ILE A 133 8.47 -7.65 -3.22
CA ILE A 133 9.70 -8.22 -2.67
C ILE A 133 9.91 -7.90 -1.17
N GLY A 134 8.94 -7.26 -0.54
CA GLY A 134 8.90 -7.08 0.91
C GLY A 134 9.30 -5.69 1.39
N CYS A 135 9.26 -5.59 2.71
CA CYS A 135 9.77 -4.47 3.48
C CYS A 135 11.20 -4.74 3.93
N ASN A 136 11.86 -3.71 4.46
CA ASN A 136 13.25 -3.80 4.94
C ASN A 136 14.17 -4.46 3.91
N THR A 137 14.03 -4.06 2.64
CA THR A 137 14.78 -4.65 1.54
C THR A 137 16.10 -3.90 1.32
N PRO A 138 17.27 -4.56 1.48
CA PRO A 138 18.56 -3.95 1.21
C PRO A 138 18.66 -3.44 -0.23
N ARG A 139 19.36 -2.33 -0.42
CA ARG A 139 19.48 -1.67 -1.71
C ARG A 139 19.96 -2.62 -2.83
N ASP A 140 20.98 -3.42 -2.56
CA ASP A 140 21.54 -4.34 -3.58
C ASP A 140 20.53 -5.44 -3.95
N THR A 141 19.76 -5.93 -3.00
CA THR A 141 18.64 -6.88 -3.23
C THR A 141 17.60 -6.27 -4.14
N MET A 142 17.19 -5.02 -3.87
CA MET A 142 16.25 -4.27 -4.72
C MET A 142 16.78 -4.12 -6.14
N LEU A 143 18.04 -3.70 -6.31
CA LEU A 143 18.65 -3.51 -7.64
C LEU A 143 18.78 -4.83 -8.40
N ASN A 144 19.10 -5.93 -7.73
CA ASN A 144 19.14 -7.27 -8.33
C ASN A 144 17.74 -7.71 -8.79
N ALA A 145 16.69 -7.44 -8.01
CA ALA A 145 15.32 -7.72 -8.40
C ALA A 145 14.92 -6.91 -9.65
N VAL A 146 15.19 -5.62 -9.69
CA VAL A 146 14.93 -4.77 -10.88
C VAL A 146 15.64 -5.30 -12.12
N LYS A 147 16.93 -5.66 -12.00
CA LYS A 147 17.71 -6.22 -13.11
C LYS A 147 17.17 -7.55 -13.62
N THR A 148 16.70 -8.40 -12.72
CA THR A 148 16.23 -9.76 -13.05
C THR A 148 14.79 -9.75 -13.58
N LEU A 149 13.89 -9.04 -12.91
CA LEU A 149 12.46 -9.01 -13.22
C LEU A 149 12.15 -8.06 -14.38
N LYS A 150 13.00 -7.04 -14.60
CA LYS A 150 12.83 -6.00 -15.63
C LYS A 150 11.42 -5.39 -15.59
N PRO A 151 10.98 -4.84 -14.44
CA PRO A 151 9.65 -4.26 -14.33
C PRO A 151 9.53 -3.00 -15.19
N ASP A 152 8.32 -2.71 -15.66
CA ASP A 152 7.99 -1.44 -16.33
C ASP A 152 7.85 -0.30 -15.33
N LEU A 153 7.36 -0.64 -14.13
CA LEU A 153 7.15 0.30 -13.01
C LEU A 153 7.82 -0.23 -11.75
N VAL A 154 8.43 0.65 -10.97
CA VAL A 154 8.89 0.38 -9.60
C VAL A 154 8.18 1.33 -8.66
N CYS A 155 7.50 0.79 -7.65
CA CYS A 155 6.87 1.55 -6.60
C CYS A 155 7.65 1.37 -5.30
N ILE A 156 8.25 2.44 -4.79
CA ILE A 156 9.03 2.45 -3.55
C ILE A 156 8.15 3.08 -2.45
N SER A 157 7.78 2.29 -1.45
CA SER A 157 6.97 2.77 -0.32
C SER A 157 7.86 3.28 0.81
N VAL A 158 7.61 4.50 1.26
CA VAL A 158 8.32 5.13 2.37
C VAL A 158 7.34 5.82 3.32
N THR A 159 7.32 5.36 4.55
CA THR A 159 6.52 5.91 5.66
C THR A 159 7.42 6.54 6.71
N ASN A 160 8.58 5.94 6.99
CA ASN A 160 9.60 6.56 7.80
C ASN A 160 10.31 7.66 7.01
N TYR A 161 10.13 8.93 7.45
CA TYR A 161 10.70 10.09 6.76
C TYR A 161 12.23 10.09 6.69
N LEU A 162 12.93 9.39 7.58
CA LEU A 162 14.40 9.25 7.55
C LEU A 162 14.86 8.55 6.27
N ASN A 163 14.06 7.64 5.73
CA ASN A 163 14.36 6.94 4.50
C ASN A 163 14.32 7.84 3.26
N LEU A 164 13.71 9.02 3.33
CA LEU A 164 13.68 9.97 2.21
C LEU A 164 15.08 10.44 1.80
N ALA A 165 16.04 10.48 2.72
CA ALA A 165 17.39 10.97 2.44
C ALA A 165 18.13 10.09 1.40
N GLN A 166 17.86 8.80 1.38
CA GLN A 166 18.52 7.84 0.46
C GLN A 166 17.76 7.65 -0.86
N LEU A 167 16.50 8.11 -0.97
CA LEU A 167 15.67 7.89 -2.16
C LEU A 167 16.29 8.40 -3.46
N PRO A 168 16.91 9.61 -3.56
CA PRO A 168 17.48 10.07 -4.81
C PRO A 168 18.53 9.11 -5.37
N ALA A 169 19.40 8.57 -4.49
CA ALA A 169 20.45 7.63 -4.89
C ALA A 169 19.85 6.26 -5.31
N ILE A 170 18.82 5.78 -4.62
CA ILE A 170 18.12 4.54 -4.96
C ILE A 170 17.42 4.70 -6.31
N ILE A 171 16.66 5.79 -6.50
CA ILE A 171 15.89 6.05 -7.73
C ILE A 171 16.83 6.20 -8.93
N ALA A 172 17.94 6.91 -8.79
CA ALA A 172 18.92 7.05 -9.84
C ALA A 172 19.51 5.68 -10.25
N ALA A 173 19.83 4.83 -9.28
CA ALA A 173 20.33 3.48 -9.54
C ALA A 173 19.29 2.57 -10.21
N VAL A 174 18.01 2.65 -9.81
CA VAL A 174 16.91 1.93 -10.45
C VAL A 174 16.75 2.38 -11.90
N LYS A 175 16.71 3.69 -12.17
CA LYS A 175 16.57 4.26 -13.52
C LYS A 175 17.80 4.03 -14.42
N ALA A 176 18.95 3.68 -13.87
CA ALA A 176 20.13 3.31 -14.67
C ALA A 176 19.98 1.99 -15.43
N ASN A 177 19.01 1.14 -15.09
CA ASN A 177 18.74 -0.10 -15.79
C ASN A 177 18.23 0.16 -17.23
N LYS A 178 18.37 -0.85 -18.08
CA LYS A 178 17.94 -0.80 -19.50
C LYS A 178 17.02 -1.99 -19.81
N PRO A 179 15.74 -1.76 -20.21
CA PRO A 179 15.06 -0.47 -20.24
C PRO A 179 14.91 0.15 -18.85
N ALA A 180 14.87 1.48 -18.78
CA ALA A 180 14.69 2.18 -17.52
C ALA A 180 13.22 2.09 -17.07
N PRO A 181 12.92 1.55 -15.87
CA PRO A 181 11.55 1.57 -15.38
C PRO A 181 11.11 2.98 -14.96
N ARG A 182 9.82 3.25 -14.98
CA ARG A 182 9.26 4.41 -14.29
C ARG A 182 9.27 4.14 -12.79
N VAL A 183 9.58 5.16 -11.99
CA VAL A 183 9.68 5.02 -10.54
C VAL A 183 8.67 5.93 -9.84
N PHE A 184 7.86 5.35 -8.98
CA PHE A 184 6.88 6.05 -8.17
C PHE A 184 7.22 5.92 -6.68
N ILE A 185 6.91 6.96 -5.91
CA ILE A 185 7.00 6.95 -4.45
C ILE A 185 5.60 6.77 -3.87
N ALA A 186 5.45 5.85 -2.93
CA ALA A 186 4.24 5.66 -2.13
C ALA A 186 4.55 5.84 -0.64
N GLY A 187 3.53 5.75 0.19
CA GLY A 187 3.65 5.93 1.64
C GLY A 187 3.49 7.39 2.09
N SER A 188 3.42 7.60 3.40
CA SER A 188 3.04 8.89 4.00
C SER A 188 4.20 9.86 4.22
N ALA A 189 5.46 9.44 4.00
CA ALA A 189 6.63 10.27 4.32
C ALA A 189 6.67 11.59 3.53
N LEU A 190 6.30 11.58 2.24
CA LEU A 190 6.31 12.79 1.41
C LEU A 190 5.39 13.89 1.93
N ALA A 191 4.21 13.52 2.41
CA ALA A 191 3.21 14.49 2.90
C ALA A 191 3.72 15.37 4.06
N ARG A 192 4.76 14.91 4.76
CA ARG A 192 5.35 15.62 5.91
C ARG A 192 6.47 16.60 5.54
N THR A 193 6.91 16.63 4.29
CA THR A 193 8.10 17.36 3.88
C THR A 193 7.82 18.60 3.04
N GLY A 194 6.61 18.76 2.52
CA GLY A 194 6.27 19.80 1.53
C GLY A 194 6.95 19.61 0.16
N LYS A 195 7.71 18.51 -0.03
CA LYS A 195 8.34 18.14 -1.30
C LYS A 195 7.42 17.24 -2.11
N ASN A 196 7.63 17.22 -3.42
CA ASN A 196 6.95 16.28 -4.32
C ASN A 196 7.88 15.15 -4.76
N ALA A 197 7.33 14.11 -5.40
CA ALA A 197 8.11 12.97 -5.84
C ALA A 197 9.18 13.31 -6.89
N LEU A 198 8.94 14.34 -7.71
CA LEU A 198 9.89 14.79 -8.74
C LEU A 198 11.17 15.34 -8.11
N ASP A 199 11.10 15.95 -6.93
CA ASP A 199 12.26 16.47 -6.21
C ASP A 199 13.25 15.37 -5.80
N PHE A 200 12.77 14.12 -5.76
CA PHE A 200 13.57 12.91 -5.49
C PHE A 200 14.00 12.18 -6.77
N GLY A 201 13.63 12.68 -7.95
CA GLY A 201 13.91 12.06 -9.24
C GLY A 201 12.91 10.97 -9.65
N ALA A 202 11.83 10.77 -8.91
CA ALA A 202 10.74 9.86 -9.26
C ALA A 202 9.85 10.45 -10.36
N ASP A 203 9.01 9.61 -10.96
CA ASP A 203 8.08 10.03 -12.03
C ASP A 203 6.71 10.45 -11.49
N GLY A 204 6.47 10.26 -10.19
CA GLY A 204 5.26 10.68 -9.49
C GLY A 204 5.10 10.05 -8.11
N ALA A 205 4.02 10.40 -7.43
CA ALA A 205 3.61 9.81 -6.16
C ALA A 205 2.31 9.01 -6.32
N LEU A 206 2.17 7.93 -5.56
CA LEU A 206 0.98 7.10 -5.51
C LEU A 206 0.42 7.15 -4.08
N THR A 207 -0.72 7.83 -3.91
CA THR A 207 -1.32 8.10 -2.61
C THR A 207 -2.71 7.50 -2.43
N SER A 208 -3.30 6.97 -3.51
CA SER A 208 -4.67 6.45 -3.53
C SER A 208 -4.86 5.45 -4.67
N PHE A 209 -5.97 4.71 -4.65
CA PHE A 209 -6.40 3.87 -5.77
C PHE A 209 -6.52 4.67 -7.07
N GLU A 210 -7.09 5.87 -7.00
CA GLU A 210 -7.24 6.74 -8.17
C GLU A 210 -5.89 7.13 -8.78
N SER A 211 -4.89 7.48 -7.97
CA SER A 211 -3.55 7.83 -8.45
C SER A 211 -2.88 6.68 -9.21
N ILE A 212 -3.16 5.42 -8.81
CA ILE A 212 -2.69 4.22 -9.54
C ILE A 212 -3.48 4.03 -10.83
N ARG A 213 -4.80 4.27 -10.80
CA ARG A 213 -5.68 4.17 -11.97
C ARG A 213 -5.31 5.16 -13.06
N GLU A 214 -4.84 6.35 -12.69
CA GLU A 214 -4.41 7.42 -13.60
C GLU A 214 -3.02 7.20 -14.22
N ILE A 215 -2.28 6.16 -13.81
CA ILE A 215 -1.00 5.85 -14.45
C ILE A 215 -1.23 5.55 -15.94
N ARG A 216 -0.76 6.45 -16.80
CA ARG A 216 -0.81 6.25 -18.25
C ARG A 216 0.10 5.10 -18.65
N GLU A 217 -0.41 4.20 -19.48
CA GLU A 217 0.42 3.15 -20.06
C GLU A 217 1.55 3.75 -20.88
N VAL A 218 2.74 3.19 -20.73
CA VAL A 218 3.84 3.47 -21.64
C VAL A 218 3.45 2.79 -22.96
N LYS A 219 3.14 3.56 -23.98
CA LYS A 219 3.03 3.03 -25.35
C LYS A 219 4.41 2.46 -25.69
N GLN A 220 4.48 1.14 -25.85
CA GLN A 220 5.64 0.46 -26.42
C GLN A 220 5.87 0.94 -27.85
#